data_d1e1637d1e8d381d64b922bcab5b9d57
#
_entry.id   d1e1637d1e8d381d64b922bcab5b9d57
#
_cell.length_a   1.000
_cell.length_b   1.000
_cell.length_c   1.000
_cell.angle_alpha   90.00
_cell.angle_beta   90.00
_cell.angle_gamma   90.00
#
_symmetry.space_group_name_H-M   'P 1'
#
loop_
_entity.id
_entity.type
_entity.pdbx_description
1 polymer ?
#
loop_
_entity_poly.entity_id
_entity_poly.type
_entity_poly.pdbx_seq_one_letter_code
_entity_poly.pdbx_strand_id
1 'polypeptide(L)'
;MPKGYRKTLVRQISQHAHSEIVGQLPEGNWISRAPTLERKAILLAKVQDEGGHGLYLYAAAETLGTSREQMIEALHSGKAKYSSIFNYPTLNWADVGVIGWLVDGAAIMNQVPLCRCSYGPYARAMIRICKEESFHQRQGYELMLALCRGTADQKAMAQEALDRWWWPVVMMF
;
A
#
# COMPACT_ATOMS: atom_id res chain seq x y z
N MET A 1 13.70 23.48 -12.85
CA MET A 1 12.45 22.69 -12.97
C MET A 1 11.28 23.61 -13.26
N PRO A 2 10.43 23.34 -14.27
CA PRO A 2 9.23 24.15 -14.56
C PRO A 2 8.26 24.14 -13.37
N LYS A 3 7.61 25.29 -13.09
CA LYS A 3 6.69 25.43 -11.94
C LYS A 3 5.53 24.44 -11.96
N GLY A 4 4.93 24.20 -13.15
CA GLY A 4 3.82 23.24 -13.30
C GLY A 4 4.25 21.80 -12.97
N TYR A 5 5.41 21.39 -13.45
CA TYR A 5 5.97 20.06 -13.18
C TYR A 5 6.27 19.87 -11.69
N ARG A 6 6.90 20.85 -11.04
CA ARG A 6 7.12 20.82 -9.58
C ARG A 6 5.82 20.65 -8.81
N LYS A 7 4.77 21.43 -9.15
CA LYS A 7 3.45 21.34 -8.50
C LYS A 7 2.84 19.94 -8.65
N THR A 8 2.96 19.35 -9.84
CA THR A 8 2.47 17.99 -10.13
C THR A 8 3.23 16.95 -9.31
N LEU A 9 4.56 17.03 -9.26
CA LEU A 9 5.39 16.12 -8.46
C LEU A 9 5.05 16.19 -6.97
N VAL A 10 4.98 17.40 -6.38
CA VAL A 10 4.62 17.56 -4.98
C VAL A 10 3.27 16.90 -4.69
N ARG A 11 2.25 17.16 -5.52
CA ARG A 11 0.92 16.57 -5.34
C ARG A 11 0.98 15.03 -5.44
N GLN A 12 1.65 14.48 -6.45
CA GLN A 12 1.71 13.05 -6.69
C GLN A 12 2.48 12.34 -5.57
N ILE A 13 3.66 12.85 -5.21
CA ILE A 13 4.51 12.23 -4.19
C ILE A 13 3.82 12.32 -2.81
N SER A 14 3.21 13.47 -2.47
CA SER A 14 2.50 13.61 -1.20
C SER A 14 1.27 12.68 -1.12
N GLN A 15 0.47 12.59 -2.18
CA GLN A 15 -0.68 11.68 -2.22
C GLN A 15 -0.24 10.21 -2.10
N HIS A 16 0.87 9.84 -2.74
CA HIS A 16 1.44 8.51 -2.62
C HIS A 16 1.91 8.26 -1.18
N ALA A 17 2.69 9.16 -0.59
CA ALA A 17 3.13 9.06 0.81
C ALA A 17 1.94 8.90 1.78
N HIS A 18 0.86 9.67 1.58
CA HIS A 18 -0.36 9.55 2.38
C HIS A 18 -1.01 8.18 2.21
N SER A 19 -1.00 7.62 1.00
CA SER A 19 -1.54 6.29 0.72
C SER A 19 -0.77 5.20 1.46
N GLU A 20 0.55 5.25 1.47
CA GLU A 20 1.39 4.32 2.24
C GLU A 20 1.11 4.42 3.76
N ILE A 21 1.05 5.65 4.29
CA ILE A 21 0.76 5.87 5.72
C ILE A 21 -0.63 5.37 6.11
N VAL A 22 -1.66 5.61 5.31
CA VAL A 22 -3.02 5.14 5.58
C VAL A 22 -3.15 3.64 5.31
N GLY A 23 -2.44 3.12 4.31
CA GLY A 23 -2.41 1.71 3.90
C GLY A 23 -1.97 0.75 5.01
N GLN A 24 -1.20 1.23 5.99
CA GLN A 24 -0.85 0.44 7.17
C GLN A 24 -2.05 -0.01 8.00
N LEU A 25 -3.13 0.79 8.03
CA LEU A 25 -4.23 0.61 8.99
C LEU A 25 -5.06 -0.66 8.74
N PRO A 26 -5.51 -0.97 7.51
CA PRO A 26 -6.30 -2.17 7.24
C PRO A 26 -5.61 -3.46 7.70
N GLU A 27 -4.32 -3.59 7.46
CA GLU A 27 -3.53 -4.77 7.80
C GLU A 27 -2.97 -4.70 9.22
N GLY A 28 -2.60 -3.52 9.70
CA GLY A 28 -2.11 -3.30 11.06
C GLY A 28 -3.09 -3.78 12.13
N ASN A 29 -4.39 -3.61 11.89
CA ASN A 29 -5.47 -4.10 12.75
C ASN A 29 -5.53 -5.63 12.85
N TRP A 30 -4.84 -6.35 11.97
CA TRP A 30 -4.81 -7.81 11.94
C TRP A 30 -3.55 -8.42 12.54
N ILE A 31 -2.53 -7.65 12.88
CA ILE A 31 -1.26 -8.17 13.44
C ILE A 31 -1.52 -9.07 14.66
N SER A 32 -2.29 -8.59 15.65
CA SER A 32 -2.61 -9.36 16.83
C SER A 32 -3.57 -10.55 16.56
N ARG A 33 -4.36 -10.47 15.49
CA ARG A 33 -5.40 -11.43 15.10
C ARG A 33 -4.92 -12.50 14.11
N ALA A 34 -3.73 -12.32 13.52
CA ALA A 34 -3.15 -13.30 12.61
C ALA A 34 -3.02 -14.68 13.28
N PRO A 35 -3.26 -15.79 12.54
CA PRO A 35 -3.50 -17.11 13.14
C PRO A 35 -2.25 -17.76 13.75
N THR A 36 -1.05 -17.38 13.31
CA THR A 36 0.21 -17.94 13.81
C THR A 36 1.21 -16.86 14.13
N LEU A 37 2.21 -17.15 14.98
CA LEU A 37 3.28 -16.21 15.30
C LEU A 37 4.07 -15.80 14.04
N GLU A 38 4.31 -16.75 13.14
CA GLU A 38 4.97 -16.50 11.85
C GLU A 38 4.16 -15.46 11.03
N ARG A 39 2.84 -15.66 10.89
CA ARG A 39 1.99 -14.72 10.17
C ARG A 39 1.90 -13.35 10.84
N LYS A 40 1.95 -13.29 12.17
CA LYS A 40 2.05 -12.01 12.91
C LYS A 40 3.35 -11.28 12.58
N ALA A 41 4.48 -12.00 12.57
CA ALA A 41 5.79 -11.42 12.27
C ALA A 41 5.87 -10.89 10.82
N ILE A 42 5.38 -11.67 9.85
CA ILE A 42 5.31 -11.27 8.43
C ILE A 42 4.45 -10.00 8.28
N LEU A 43 3.27 -10.00 8.87
CA LEU A 43 2.35 -8.85 8.77
C LEU A 43 2.90 -7.60 9.46
N LEU A 44 3.58 -7.77 10.61
CA LEU A 44 4.26 -6.67 11.29
C LEU A 44 5.37 -6.08 10.40
N ALA A 45 6.19 -6.92 9.78
CA ALA A 45 7.25 -6.47 8.86
C ALA A 45 6.66 -5.69 7.69
N LYS A 46 5.60 -6.22 7.05
CA LYS A 46 4.89 -5.51 5.97
C LYS A 46 4.40 -4.14 6.41
N VAL A 47 3.69 -4.05 7.52
CA VAL A 47 3.14 -2.77 8.04
C VAL A 47 4.25 -1.76 8.36
N GLN A 48 5.42 -2.24 8.82
CA GLN A 48 6.59 -1.38 9.02
C GLN A 48 7.19 -0.89 7.70
N ASP A 49 7.20 -1.73 6.66
CA ASP A 49 7.65 -1.33 5.32
C ASP A 49 6.74 -0.23 4.75
N GLU A 50 5.41 -0.37 4.83
CA GLU A 50 4.45 0.66 4.40
C GLU A 50 4.72 2.02 5.08
N GLY A 51 4.97 2.00 6.40
CA GLY A 51 5.37 3.20 7.13
C GLY A 51 6.69 3.78 6.61
N GLY A 52 7.66 2.92 6.33
CA GLY A 52 8.96 3.29 5.73
C GLY A 52 8.80 3.90 4.34
N HIS A 53 7.94 3.33 3.50
CA HIS A 53 7.61 3.86 2.16
C HIS A 53 7.07 5.29 2.24
N GLY A 54 6.10 5.52 3.12
CA GLY A 54 5.58 6.86 3.36
C GLY A 54 6.66 7.86 3.77
N LEU A 55 7.59 7.47 4.65
CA LEU A 55 8.70 8.31 5.08
C LEU A 55 9.68 8.62 3.95
N TYR A 56 10.02 7.66 3.08
CA TYR A 56 10.87 7.90 1.91
C TYR A 56 10.23 8.88 0.93
N LEU A 57 8.93 8.76 0.72
CA LEU A 57 8.17 9.63 -0.17
C LEU A 57 8.05 11.05 0.40
N TYR A 58 7.78 11.19 1.69
CA TYR A 58 7.82 12.51 2.33
C TYR A 58 9.19 13.17 2.18
N ALA A 59 10.28 12.42 2.42
CA ALA A 59 11.63 12.95 2.24
C ALA A 59 11.89 13.38 0.78
N ALA A 60 11.36 12.65 -0.20
CA ALA A 60 11.44 13.07 -1.61
C ALA A 60 10.65 14.37 -1.88
N ALA A 61 9.47 14.54 -1.28
CA ALA A 61 8.67 15.77 -1.41
C ALA A 61 9.32 16.97 -0.70
N GLU A 62 9.99 16.75 0.43
CA GLU A 62 10.73 17.78 1.17
C GLU A 62 11.81 18.45 0.31
N THR A 63 12.47 17.67 -0.55
CA THR A 63 13.45 18.23 -1.50
C THR A 63 12.83 19.14 -2.58
N LEU A 64 11.48 19.12 -2.69
CA LEU A 64 10.70 20.05 -3.51
C LEU A 64 10.20 21.28 -2.71
N GLY A 65 10.55 21.39 -1.43
CA GLY A 65 10.22 22.52 -0.58
C GLY A 65 8.84 22.49 0.05
N THR A 66 8.27 21.29 0.27
CA THR A 66 7.06 21.07 1.07
C THR A 66 7.44 20.27 2.29
N SER A 67 7.29 20.80 3.50
CA SER A 67 7.75 20.09 4.71
C SER A 67 6.84 18.90 5.02
N ARG A 68 7.42 17.91 5.70
CA ARG A 68 6.70 16.72 6.17
C ARG A 68 5.54 17.09 7.09
N GLU A 69 5.76 18.03 8.00
CA GLU A 69 4.76 18.50 8.94
C GLU A 69 3.54 19.09 8.21
N GLN A 70 3.78 19.89 7.15
CA GLN A 70 2.70 20.45 6.33
C GLN A 70 1.90 19.35 5.62
N MET A 71 2.57 18.31 5.12
CA MET A 71 1.92 17.18 4.44
C MET A 71 1.10 16.35 5.42
N ILE A 72 1.64 16.04 6.59
CA ILE A 72 0.96 15.28 7.65
C ILE A 72 -0.23 16.08 8.19
N GLU A 73 -0.08 17.37 8.44
CA GLU A 73 -1.19 18.24 8.87
C GLU A 73 -2.30 18.27 7.82
N ALA A 74 -1.95 18.36 6.53
CA ALA A 74 -2.94 18.29 5.46
C ALA A 74 -3.68 16.96 5.41
N LEU A 75 -3.01 15.84 5.71
CA LEU A 75 -3.64 14.52 5.82
C LEU A 75 -4.61 14.46 7.00
N HIS A 76 -4.16 14.82 8.21
CA HIS A 76 -4.96 14.76 9.43
C HIS A 76 -6.17 15.72 9.42
N SER A 77 -6.03 16.88 8.78
CA SER A 77 -7.14 17.84 8.62
C SER A 77 -8.11 17.49 7.49
N GLY A 78 -7.92 16.35 6.78
CA GLY A 78 -8.76 15.91 5.67
C GLY A 78 -8.62 16.75 4.39
N LYS A 79 -7.62 17.64 4.30
CA LYS A 79 -7.33 18.45 3.12
C LYS A 79 -6.51 17.73 2.06
N ALA A 80 -5.80 16.67 2.44
CA ALA A 80 -5.02 15.85 1.52
C ALA A 80 -5.80 14.61 1.09
N LYS A 81 -5.43 14.08 -0.08
CA LYS A 81 -5.99 12.85 -0.63
C LYS A 81 -5.02 11.70 -0.45
N TYR A 82 -5.56 10.50 -0.34
CA TYR A 82 -4.88 9.22 -0.42
C TYR A 82 -5.71 8.24 -1.27
N SER A 83 -5.23 7.05 -1.52
CA SER A 83 -5.96 6.04 -2.30
C SER A 83 -7.22 5.60 -1.56
N SER A 84 -8.38 5.73 -2.21
CA SER A 84 -9.68 5.39 -1.63
C SER A 84 -9.84 3.90 -1.33
N ILE A 85 -8.99 3.04 -1.88
CA ILE A 85 -8.97 1.60 -1.62
C ILE A 85 -8.82 1.30 -0.11
N PHE A 86 -8.11 2.15 0.64
CA PHE A 86 -7.89 1.98 2.07
C PHE A 86 -9.09 2.38 2.95
N ASN A 87 -10.18 2.86 2.35
CA ASN A 87 -11.45 3.09 3.05
C ASN A 87 -12.33 1.82 3.12
N TYR A 88 -11.98 0.77 2.38
CA TYR A 88 -12.73 -0.49 2.43
C TYR A 88 -12.36 -1.29 3.69
N PRO A 89 -13.36 -1.88 4.39
CA PRO A 89 -13.10 -2.62 5.61
C PRO A 89 -12.44 -3.98 5.34
N THR A 90 -11.50 -4.34 6.22
CA THR A 90 -10.87 -5.66 6.25
C THR A 90 -11.64 -6.54 7.23
N LEU A 91 -12.57 -7.34 6.73
CA LEU A 91 -13.57 -8.06 7.53
C LEU A 91 -13.08 -9.41 8.06
N ASN A 92 -12.23 -10.11 7.29
CA ASN A 92 -11.71 -11.42 7.65
C ASN A 92 -10.25 -11.58 7.24
N TRP A 93 -9.66 -12.73 7.62
CA TRP A 93 -8.24 -13.00 7.35
C TRP A 93 -7.92 -13.13 5.85
N ALA A 94 -8.89 -13.56 5.02
CA ALA A 94 -8.69 -13.63 3.59
C ALA A 94 -8.60 -12.24 2.94
N ASP A 95 -9.28 -11.22 3.51
CA ASP A 95 -9.14 -9.84 3.04
C ASP A 95 -7.68 -9.37 3.13
N VAL A 96 -6.96 -9.72 4.21
CA VAL A 96 -5.52 -9.43 4.33
C VAL A 96 -4.73 -10.09 3.19
N GLY A 97 -5.07 -11.32 2.84
CA GLY A 97 -4.47 -12.03 1.70
C GLY A 97 -4.75 -11.35 0.36
N VAL A 98 -6.00 -10.93 0.14
CA VAL A 98 -6.39 -10.24 -1.10
C VAL A 98 -5.75 -8.86 -1.19
N ILE A 99 -5.64 -8.10 -0.10
CA ILE A 99 -4.92 -6.82 -0.08
C ILE A 99 -3.49 -7.07 -0.53
N GLY A 100 -2.74 -7.94 0.14
CA GLY A 100 -1.36 -8.25 -0.22
C GLY A 100 -1.23 -8.74 -1.67
N TRP A 101 -2.13 -9.59 -2.14
CA TRP A 101 -2.02 -10.13 -3.50
C TRP A 101 -2.47 -9.15 -4.58
N LEU A 102 -3.67 -8.60 -4.48
CA LEU A 102 -4.28 -7.82 -5.57
C LEU A 102 -4.06 -6.32 -5.42
N VAL A 103 -4.19 -5.74 -4.22
CA VAL A 103 -4.01 -4.30 -4.02
C VAL A 103 -2.55 -3.93 -4.20
N ASP A 104 -1.63 -4.65 -3.54
CA ASP A 104 -0.19 -4.41 -3.71
C ASP A 104 0.26 -4.76 -5.14
N GLY A 105 -0.32 -5.80 -5.76
CA GLY A 105 -0.10 -6.12 -7.17
C GLY A 105 -0.48 -4.98 -8.11
N ALA A 106 -1.63 -4.35 -7.91
CA ALA A 106 -2.06 -3.18 -8.67
C ALA A 106 -1.18 -1.96 -8.37
N ALA A 107 -0.79 -1.77 -7.10
CA ALA A 107 0.15 -0.72 -6.71
C ALA A 107 1.49 -0.87 -7.45
N ILE A 108 2.08 -2.06 -7.48
CA ILE A 108 3.32 -2.35 -8.21
C ILE A 108 3.19 -1.95 -9.69
N MET A 109 2.10 -2.35 -10.35
CA MET A 109 1.88 -2.03 -11.78
C MET A 109 1.82 -0.52 -12.03
N ASN A 110 1.23 0.24 -11.13
CA ASN A 110 1.19 1.71 -11.18
C ASN A 110 2.53 2.35 -10.82
N GLN A 111 3.32 1.72 -9.97
CA GLN A 111 4.57 2.26 -9.41
C GLN A 111 5.79 1.99 -10.28
N VAL A 112 5.87 0.84 -10.96
CA VAL A 112 7.02 0.45 -11.79
C VAL A 112 7.42 1.51 -12.83
N PRO A 113 6.50 2.16 -13.57
CA PRO A 113 6.87 3.25 -14.48
C PRO A 113 7.55 4.43 -13.77
N LEU A 114 7.24 4.66 -12.50
CA LEU A 114 7.78 5.76 -11.70
C LEU A 114 9.25 5.55 -11.31
N CYS A 115 9.76 4.32 -11.39
CA CYS A 115 11.20 4.02 -11.26
C CYS A 115 12.05 4.73 -12.31
N ARG A 116 11.43 5.18 -13.41
CA ARG A 116 12.07 5.96 -14.48
C ARG A 116 11.64 7.43 -14.48
N CYS A 117 11.04 7.90 -13.40
CA CYS A 117 10.67 9.31 -13.27
C CYS A 117 11.90 10.20 -13.42
N SER A 118 11.76 11.30 -14.15
CA SER A 118 12.86 12.28 -14.34
C SER A 118 13.26 13.00 -13.06
N TYR A 119 12.48 12.89 -11.98
CA TYR A 119 12.81 13.40 -10.66
C TYR A 119 13.52 12.33 -9.82
N GLY A 120 14.85 12.41 -9.75
CA GLY A 120 15.72 11.38 -9.17
C GLY A 120 15.37 10.94 -7.73
N PRO A 121 15.05 11.84 -6.78
CA PRO A 121 14.65 11.42 -5.43
C PRO A 121 13.44 10.49 -5.43
N TYR A 122 12.41 10.78 -6.23
CA TYR A 122 11.23 9.93 -6.36
C TYR A 122 11.57 8.59 -7.05
N ALA A 123 12.29 8.63 -8.17
CA ALA A 123 12.68 7.41 -8.88
C ALA A 123 13.46 6.43 -7.99
N ARG A 124 14.39 6.92 -7.18
CA ARG A 124 15.16 6.09 -6.23
C ARG A 124 14.30 5.49 -5.13
N ALA A 125 13.36 6.27 -4.58
CA ALA A 125 12.39 5.76 -3.61
C ALA A 125 11.58 4.62 -4.23
N MET A 126 11.06 4.81 -5.45
CA MET A 126 10.25 3.81 -6.15
C MET A 126 10.99 2.50 -6.43
N ILE A 127 12.27 2.54 -6.75
CA ILE A 127 13.08 1.31 -6.94
C ILE A 127 13.10 0.46 -5.67
N ARG A 128 13.21 1.08 -4.50
CA ARG A 128 13.19 0.37 -3.23
C ARG A 128 11.78 -0.12 -2.90
N ILE A 129 10.79 0.76 -2.96
CA ILE A 129 9.38 0.45 -2.67
C ILE A 129 8.92 -0.74 -3.52
N CYS A 130 9.09 -0.71 -4.83
CA CYS A 130 8.67 -1.83 -5.70
C CYS A 130 9.32 -3.18 -5.35
N LYS A 131 10.53 -3.19 -4.77
CA LYS A 131 11.17 -4.45 -4.31
C LYS A 131 10.49 -4.99 -3.06
N GLU A 132 10.19 -4.12 -2.10
CA GLU A 132 9.53 -4.48 -0.85
C GLU A 132 8.07 -4.88 -1.14
N GLU A 133 7.36 -4.16 -2.00
CA GLU A 133 6.01 -4.50 -2.48
C GLU A 133 5.94 -5.88 -3.16
N SER A 134 6.97 -6.29 -3.86
CA SER A 134 7.02 -7.63 -4.47
C SER A 134 7.01 -8.76 -3.42
N PHE A 135 7.59 -8.50 -2.24
CA PHE A 135 7.49 -9.41 -1.10
C PHE A 135 6.07 -9.42 -0.52
N HIS A 136 5.46 -8.25 -0.36
CA HIS A 136 4.08 -8.11 0.13
C HIS A 136 3.09 -8.86 -0.77
N GLN A 137 3.18 -8.66 -2.07
CA GLN A 137 2.35 -9.35 -3.06
C GLN A 137 2.50 -10.87 -2.97
N ARG A 138 3.73 -11.35 -2.85
CA ARG A 138 4.00 -12.78 -2.71
C ARG A 138 3.38 -13.35 -1.44
N GLN A 139 3.49 -12.67 -0.30
CA GLN A 139 2.91 -13.12 0.96
C GLN A 139 1.37 -13.16 0.91
N GLY A 140 0.75 -12.17 0.27
CA GLY A 140 -0.69 -12.17 0.03
C GLY A 140 -1.13 -13.34 -0.86
N TYR A 141 -0.42 -13.58 -1.96
CA TYR A 141 -0.69 -14.72 -2.85
C TYR A 141 -0.55 -16.06 -2.12
N GLU A 142 0.52 -16.26 -1.36
CA GLU A 142 0.75 -17.50 -0.60
C GLU A 142 -0.34 -17.74 0.46
N LEU A 143 -0.84 -16.66 1.08
CA LEU A 143 -1.96 -16.74 2.02
C LEU A 143 -3.25 -17.19 1.30
N MET A 144 -3.60 -16.55 0.19
CA MET A 144 -4.79 -16.91 -0.59
C MET A 144 -4.68 -18.35 -1.11
N LEU A 145 -3.52 -18.76 -1.60
CA LEU A 145 -3.27 -20.12 -2.05
C LEU A 145 -3.46 -21.15 -0.92
N ALA A 146 -3.00 -20.85 0.29
CA ALA A 146 -3.19 -21.70 1.46
C ALA A 146 -4.68 -21.86 1.80
N LEU A 147 -5.47 -20.77 1.79
CA LEU A 147 -6.91 -20.82 2.02
C LEU A 147 -7.64 -21.64 0.92
N CYS A 148 -7.27 -21.44 -0.34
CA CYS A 148 -7.85 -22.17 -1.47
C CYS A 148 -7.54 -23.67 -1.46
N ARG A 149 -6.48 -24.09 -0.76
CA ARG A 149 -6.10 -25.50 -0.56
C ARG A 149 -6.66 -26.10 0.73
N GLY A 150 -7.28 -25.28 1.56
CA GLY A 150 -7.79 -25.66 2.86
C GLY A 150 -9.21 -26.29 2.85
N THR A 151 -9.94 -26.10 3.95
CA THR A 151 -11.30 -26.59 4.14
C THR A 151 -12.30 -25.87 3.23
N ALA A 152 -13.52 -26.40 3.16
CA ALA A 152 -14.62 -25.76 2.43
C ALA A 152 -14.87 -24.32 2.93
N ASP A 153 -14.85 -24.11 4.25
CA ASP A 153 -15.05 -22.78 4.86
C ASP A 153 -13.90 -21.81 4.50
N GLN A 154 -12.66 -22.30 4.47
CA GLN A 154 -11.51 -21.48 4.06
C GLN A 154 -11.61 -21.07 2.58
N LYS A 155 -12.04 -21.97 1.71
CA LYS A 155 -12.30 -21.67 0.30
C LYS A 155 -13.42 -20.64 0.12
N ALA A 156 -14.51 -20.81 0.86
CA ALA A 156 -15.61 -19.86 0.85
C ALA A 156 -15.15 -18.46 1.31
N MET A 157 -14.41 -18.39 2.42
CA MET A 157 -13.83 -17.15 2.91
C MET A 157 -12.91 -16.48 1.88
N ALA A 158 -12.09 -17.26 1.17
CA ALA A 158 -11.20 -16.74 0.12
C ALA A 158 -12.01 -16.16 -1.05
N GLN A 159 -13.10 -16.86 -1.48
CA GLN A 159 -13.95 -16.40 -2.55
C GLN A 159 -14.71 -15.12 -2.18
N GLU A 160 -15.29 -15.06 -0.97
CA GLU A 160 -15.96 -13.86 -0.46
C GLU A 160 -15.06 -12.64 -0.43
N ALA A 161 -13.79 -12.83 0.02
CA ALA A 161 -12.81 -11.76 0.02
C ALA A 161 -12.47 -11.31 -1.41
N LEU A 162 -12.28 -12.26 -2.33
CA LEU A 162 -12.01 -11.94 -3.73
C LEU A 162 -13.16 -11.15 -4.36
N ASP A 163 -14.40 -11.58 -4.15
CA ASP A 163 -15.61 -10.92 -4.69
C ASP A 163 -15.75 -9.49 -4.15
N ARG A 164 -15.42 -9.28 -2.88
CA ARG A 164 -15.47 -7.96 -2.22
C ARG A 164 -14.41 -7.00 -2.76
N TRP A 165 -13.19 -7.48 -3.00
CA TRP A 165 -12.04 -6.65 -3.36
C TRP A 165 -11.79 -6.54 -4.86
N TRP A 166 -12.34 -7.43 -5.68
CA TRP A 166 -12.08 -7.46 -7.13
C TRP A 166 -12.35 -6.12 -7.80
N TRP A 167 -13.56 -5.61 -7.64
CA TRP A 167 -13.94 -4.36 -8.28
C TRP A 167 -13.18 -3.13 -7.74
N PRO A 168 -13.04 -2.94 -6.42
CA PRO A 168 -12.17 -1.90 -5.87
C PRO A 168 -10.75 -1.90 -6.42
N VAL A 169 -10.14 -3.08 -6.60
CA VAL A 169 -8.79 -3.21 -7.18
C VAL A 169 -8.77 -2.81 -8.65
N VAL A 170 -9.74 -3.26 -9.44
CA VAL A 170 -9.84 -2.87 -10.87
C VAL A 170 -9.94 -1.36 -11.02
N MET A 171 -10.57 -0.66 -10.09
CA MET A 171 -10.69 0.80 -10.09
C MET A 171 -9.41 1.56 -9.69
N MET A 172 -8.31 0.86 -9.39
CA MET A 172 -7.00 1.47 -9.17
C MET A 172 -6.26 1.84 -10.47
N PHE A 173 -6.76 1.38 -11.63
CA PHE A 173 -6.17 1.63 -12.95
C PHE A 173 -6.84 2.78 -13.75
#